data_3f54a13ee3220592145b8fa4ff16d646
#
_entry.id   3f54a13ee3220592145b8fa4ff16d646
#
_cell.length_a   1.000
_cell.length_b   1.000
_cell.length_c   1.000
_cell.angle_alpha   90.00
_cell.angle_beta   90.00
_cell.angle_gamma   90.00
#
_symmetry.space_group_name_H-M   'P 1'
#
loop_
_entity.id
_entity.type
_entity.pdbx_description
1 polymer ?
#
loop_
_entity_poly.entity_id
_entity_poly.type
_entity_poly.pdbx_seq_one_letter_code
_entity_poly.pdbx_strand_id
1 'polypeptide(L)'
;MIGKSGAGLSTFDISKVLKYTMDMIREVMNIEAGSLLFLEEDELEIAVAFNIKIKSMKKFRLKIGQGIAGYVAARGKSILVNNIEKSPHFFPMVDEYSGFQTRSALCVPMVSQGKVIGVIEVLNKVNGEFDTDDKDLLQSIATSVCIALENARLYKETVTMAEQERDIRHMFQKFVPKEVLDKIIYDSENGKPVVEELKTLTLLNIDIRGFSKLSREIGSQKTVSLLNSFFSVMGGIVFKHHGIVDKYLGDGFLALFGAPVSSTEDADNAIAAGVEMKQSLDAVNRFLERKFGASVRMGISIHTGEVVVGNIGFEQKMDYTVIGDPVNTVFRLQNLTKSFPNGILISENTLQAARTRPDVGEIKISSDLDKELGGRKVFELLARKTDKPYVVAAS
;
A
#
# COMPACT_ATOMS: atom_id res chain seq x y z
N MET A 1 -19.59 5.59 -4.90
CA MET A 1 -19.08 5.98 -6.24
C MET A 1 -17.61 6.34 -6.06
N ILE A 2 -16.73 5.38 -6.28
CA ILE A 2 -15.27 5.63 -6.23
C ILE A 2 -14.83 5.79 -7.67
N GLY A 3 -14.29 6.96 -7.96
CA GLY A 3 -13.92 7.41 -9.28
C GLY A 3 -12.82 6.57 -9.91
N LYS A 4 -13.07 6.13 -11.13
CA LYS A 4 -12.07 5.64 -12.08
C LYS A 4 -11.16 6.81 -12.49
N SER A 5 -9.99 6.91 -11.89
CA SER A 5 -8.90 7.76 -12.40
C SER A 5 -7.56 7.10 -12.09
N GLY A 6 -7.15 6.20 -12.96
CA GLY A 6 -5.89 5.49 -12.91
C GLY A 6 -5.64 4.66 -14.17
N ALA A 7 -6.29 5.03 -15.28
CA ALA A 7 -6.09 4.39 -16.59
C ALA A 7 -5.22 5.31 -17.46
N GLY A 8 -3.96 5.39 -17.15
CA GLY A 8 -3.04 6.19 -17.94
C GLY A 8 -1.60 5.86 -17.64
N LEU A 9 -1.17 4.64 -18.00
CA LEU A 9 0.18 4.32 -18.49
C LEU A 9 0.35 2.79 -18.48
N SER A 10 0.38 2.23 -19.70
CA SER A 10 0.86 0.89 -20.03
C SER A 10 0.09 -0.30 -19.45
N THR A 11 -1.03 -0.62 -20.00
CA THR A 11 -1.09 -1.92 -20.63
C THR A 11 -0.17 -1.80 -21.85
N PHE A 12 1.06 -2.27 -21.75
CA PHE A 12 1.79 -2.74 -22.92
C PHE A 12 0.84 -3.77 -23.54
N ASP A 13 0.08 -3.34 -24.53
CA ASP A 13 -0.98 -4.17 -25.12
C ASP A 13 -0.23 -5.19 -25.97
N ILE A 14 0.11 -6.30 -25.34
CA ILE A 14 0.82 -7.42 -25.95
C ILE A 14 0.18 -7.70 -27.31
N SER A 15 -1.15 -7.61 -27.38
CA SER A 15 -1.90 -7.78 -28.62
C SER A 15 -1.51 -6.77 -29.69
N LYS A 16 -1.19 -5.51 -29.34
CA LYS A 16 -0.72 -4.52 -30.32
C LYS A 16 0.68 -4.84 -30.81
N VAL A 17 1.58 -5.23 -29.89
CA VAL A 17 2.96 -5.61 -30.27
C VAL A 17 2.92 -6.80 -31.22
N LEU A 18 2.15 -7.84 -30.89
CA LEU A 18 2.00 -9.01 -31.76
C LEU A 18 1.41 -8.65 -33.12
N LYS A 19 0.41 -7.77 -33.15
CA LYS A 19 -0.19 -7.32 -34.41
C LYS A 19 0.82 -6.55 -35.27
N TYR A 20 1.54 -5.59 -34.69
CA TYR A 20 2.61 -4.87 -35.42
C TYR A 20 3.69 -5.80 -35.93
N THR A 21 4.09 -6.79 -35.14
CA THR A 21 5.07 -7.80 -35.58
C THR A 21 4.56 -8.59 -36.77
N MET A 22 3.30 -9.04 -36.75
CA MET A 22 2.72 -9.79 -37.87
C MET A 22 2.55 -8.92 -39.12
N ASP A 23 2.19 -7.63 -38.96
CA ASP A 23 2.11 -6.67 -40.07
C ASP A 23 3.52 -6.45 -40.68
N MET A 24 4.56 -6.33 -39.86
CA MET A 24 5.96 -6.20 -40.34
C MET A 24 6.45 -7.47 -41.05
N ILE A 25 6.18 -8.65 -40.51
CA ILE A 25 6.48 -9.96 -41.12
C ILE A 25 5.86 -10.00 -42.54
N ARG A 26 4.59 -9.59 -42.67
CA ARG A 26 3.87 -9.56 -43.93
C ARG A 26 4.59 -8.70 -44.97
N GLU A 27 5.02 -7.50 -44.59
CA GLU A 27 5.68 -6.54 -45.51
C GLU A 27 7.08 -7.03 -45.92
N VAL A 28 7.88 -7.47 -44.95
CA VAL A 28 9.28 -7.83 -45.20
C VAL A 28 9.41 -9.15 -45.93
N MET A 29 8.59 -10.14 -45.60
CA MET A 29 8.70 -11.49 -46.21
C MET A 29 7.84 -11.68 -47.45
N ASN A 30 6.97 -10.71 -47.77
CA ASN A 30 6.11 -10.73 -48.95
C ASN A 30 5.28 -12.03 -49.06
N ILE A 31 4.41 -12.24 -48.09
CA ILE A 31 3.63 -13.46 -47.89
C ILE A 31 2.11 -13.17 -47.93
N GLU A 32 1.32 -14.18 -48.32
CA GLU A 32 -0.13 -14.02 -48.42
C GLU A 32 -0.85 -14.03 -47.10
N ALA A 33 -0.43 -14.90 -46.18
CA ALA A 33 -1.05 -15.06 -44.86
C ALA A 33 -0.03 -15.44 -43.79
N GLY A 34 -0.41 -15.25 -42.55
CA GLY A 34 0.40 -15.68 -41.43
C GLY A 34 -0.35 -15.66 -40.12
N SER A 35 0.13 -16.43 -39.18
CA SER A 35 -0.43 -16.55 -37.84
C SER A 35 0.66 -16.72 -36.78
N LEU A 36 0.38 -16.20 -35.60
CA LEU A 36 1.11 -16.45 -34.37
C LEU A 36 0.19 -17.21 -33.42
N LEU A 37 0.65 -18.36 -32.98
CA LEU A 37 -0.08 -19.24 -32.09
C LEU A 37 0.68 -19.41 -30.78
N PHE A 38 -0.02 -19.34 -29.66
CA PHE A 38 0.52 -19.69 -28.36
C PHE A 38 0.19 -21.14 -27.99
N LEU A 39 1.10 -21.77 -27.32
CA LEU A 39 0.92 -23.10 -26.75
C LEU A 39 0.31 -22.94 -25.34
N GLU A 40 -0.92 -23.42 -25.18
CA GLU A 40 -1.61 -23.53 -23.91
C GLU A 40 -1.86 -25.01 -23.61
N GLU A 41 -1.32 -25.49 -22.52
CA GLU A 41 -1.29 -26.92 -22.18
C GLU A 41 -0.72 -27.76 -23.34
N ASP A 42 -1.54 -28.50 -24.06
CA ASP A 42 -1.19 -29.35 -25.21
C ASP A 42 -1.82 -28.88 -26.53
N GLU A 43 -2.35 -27.67 -26.60
CA GLU A 43 -3.02 -27.12 -27.77
C GLU A 43 -2.48 -25.76 -28.17
N LEU A 44 -2.44 -25.50 -29.47
CA LEU A 44 -2.07 -24.21 -30.03
C LEU A 44 -3.34 -23.38 -30.29
N GLU A 45 -3.34 -22.17 -29.73
CA GLU A 45 -4.39 -21.17 -29.91
C GLU A 45 -3.88 -19.97 -30.72
N ILE A 46 -4.69 -19.52 -31.70
CA ILE A 46 -4.31 -18.38 -32.55
C ILE A 46 -4.44 -17.08 -31.72
N ALA A 47 -3.30 -16.42 -31.49
CA ALA A 47 -3.25 -15.12 -30.85
C ALA A 47 -3.48 -13.97 -31.84
N VAL A 48 -2.81 -14.01 -32.99
CA VAL A 48 -2.90 -13.03 -34.08
C VAL A 48 -2.79 -13.75 -35.41
N ALA A 49 -3.59 -13.34 -36.39
CA ALA A 49 -3.43 -13.79 -37.77
C ALA A 49 -3.86 -12.66 -38.75
N PHE A 50 -3.34 -12.71 -39.97
CA PHE A 50 -3.78 -11.86 -41.08
C PHE A 50 -4.10 -12.70 -42.30
N ASN A 51 -5.07 -12.23 -43.10
CA ASN A 51 -5.63 -12.90 -44.29
C ASN A 51 -6.18 -14.32 -44.04
N ILE A 52 -6.40 -14.69 -42.79
CA ILE A 52 -7.08 -15.89 -42.35
C ILE A 52 -8.38 -15.48 -41.66
N LYS A 53 -9.52 -16.09 -41.96
CA LYS A 53 -10.81 -15.73 -41.36
C LYS A 53 -10.89 -16.15 -39.90
N ILE A 54 -10.36 -15.31 -38.99
CA ILE A 54 -10.28 -15.57 -37.54
C ILE A 54 -11.65 -15.84 -36.89
N LYS A 55 -12.76 -15.26 -37.43
CA LYS A 55 -14.10 -15.42 -36.83
C LYS A 55 -14.59 -16.88 -36.83
N SER A 56 -14.19 -17.66 -37.82
CA SER A 56 -14.46 -19.10 -37.86
C SER A 56 -13.46 -19.93 -37.07
N MET A 57 -12.27 -19.40 -36.81
CA MET A 57 -11.16 -20.09 -36.18
C MET A 57 -11.01 -19.84 -34.66
N LYS A 58 -11.77 -18.93 -34.03
CA LYS A 58 -11.71 -18.69 -32.56
C LYS A 58 -12.00 -19.91 -31.68
N LYS A 59 -12.55 -20.97 -32.25
CA LYS A 59 -12.78 -22.26 -31.59
C LYS A 59 -11.85 -23.37 -32.09
N PHE A 60 -10.96 -23.05 -33.04
CA PHE A 60 -10.08 -24.02 -33.63
C PHE A 60 -8.78 -24.09 -32.87
N ARG A 61 -8.53 -25.20 -32.23
CA ARG A 61 -7.29 -25.51 -31.51
C ARG A 61 -6.57 -26.65 -32.20
N LEU A 62 -5.28 -26.49 -32.43
CA LEU A 62 -4.43 -27.52 -33.00
C LEU A 62 -3.71 -28.23 -31.85
N LYS A 63 -3.83 -29.56 -31.81
CA LYS A 63 -3.05 -30.34 -30.84
C LYS A 63 -1.57 -30.36 -31.20
N ILE A 64 -0.71 -30.47 -30.19
CA ILE A 64 0.73 -30.71 -30.40
C ILE A 64 0.90 -31.92 -31.32
N GLY A 65 1.77 -31.78 -32.35
CA GLY A 65 2.00 -32.79 -33.39
C GLY A 65 1.03 -32.76 -34.56
N GLN A 66 -0.08 -32.01 -34.49
CA GLN A 66 -1.08 -31.93 -35.55
C GLN A 66 -0.79 -30.75 -36.49
N GLY A 67 -0.70 -30.98 -37.75
CA GLY A 67 -0.38 -29.97 -38.77
C GLY A 67 1.08 -29.50 -38.68
N ILE A 68 1.43 -28.51 -39.51
CA ILE A 68 2.79 -27.94 -39.55
C ILE A 68 3.08 -27.20 -38.23
N ALA A 69 2.17 -26.37 -37.78
CA ALA A 69 2.32 -25.63 -36.53
C ALA A 69 2.46 -26.56 -35.31
N GLY A 70 1.59 -27.57 -35.20
CA GLY A 70 1.67 -28.57 -34.12
C GLY A 70 2.94 -29.42 -34.17
N TYR A 71 3.44 -29.75 -35.35
CA TYR A 71 4.72 -30.45 -35.50
C TYR A 71 5.90 -29.62 -35.02
N VAL A 72 5.95 -28.33 -35.37
CA VAL A 72 6.96 -27.39 -34.92
C VAL A 72 6.90 -27.20 -33.40
N ALA A 73 5.70 -27.09 -32.84
CA ALA A 73 5.52 -27.00 -31.41
C ALA A 73 6.02 -28.24 -30.67
N ALA A 74 5.79 -29.44 -31.22
CA ALA A 74 6.24 -30.71 -30.63
C ALA A 74 7.75 -30.91 -30.68
N ARG A 75 8.38 -30.47 -31.76
CA ARG A 75 9.80 -30.72 -32.04
C ARG A 75 10.73 -29.59 -31.65
N GLY A 76 10.21 -28.37 -31.50
CA GLY A 76 11.02 -27.16 -31.28
C GLY A 76 11.99 -26.84 -32.43
N LYS A 77 11.68 -27.31 -33.65
CA LYS A 77 12.52 -27.11 -34.85
C LYS A 77 11.68 -26.51 -35.96
N SER A 78 12.25 -25.49 -36.63
CA SER A 78 11.64 -24.85 -37.78
C SER A 78 11.44 -25.82 -38.94
N ILE A 79 10.38 -25.65 -39.71
CA ILE A 79 10.10 -26.39 -40.94
C ILE A 79 9.83 -25.43 -42.10
N LEU A 80 10.35 -25.74 -43.26
CA LEU A 80 10.15 -25.04 -44.50
C LEU A 80 9.58 -26.03 -45.54
N VAL A 81 8.43 -25.68 -46.13
CA VAL A 81 7.72 -26.54 -47.10
C VAL A 81 7.27 -25.69 -48.29
N ASN A 82 7.88 -25.89 -49.44
CA ASN A 82 7.52 -25.19 -50.68
C ASN A 82 6.46 -25.88 -51.51
N ASN A 83 6.17 -27.15 -51.22
CA ASN A 83 5.06 -27.89 -51.83
C ASN A 83 4.28 -28.59 -50.71
N ILE A 84 3.16 -27.97 -50.35
CA ILE A 84 2.36 -28.43 -49.20
C ILE A 84 1.79 -29.83 -49.37
N GLU A 85 1.38 -30.19 -50.61
CA GLU A 85 0.78 -31.51 -50.93
C GLU A 85 1.73 -32.67 -50.69
N LYS A 86 3.02 -32.41 -50.78
CA LYS A 86 4.07 -33.43 -50.52
C LYS A 86 4.49 -33.50 -49.03
N SER A 87 3.98 -32.63 -48.19
CA SER A 87 4.32 -32.59 -46.77
C SER A 87 3.53 -33.61 -45.98
N PRO A 88 4.16 -34.54 -45.25
CA PRO A 88 3.46 -35.47 -44.38
C PRO A 88 2.78 -34.80 -43.17
N HIS A 89 3.10 -33.54 -42.95
CA HIS A 89 2.57 -32.76 -41.82
C HIS A 89 1.47 -31.78 -42.24
N PHE A 90 1.05 -31.79 -43.50
CA PHE A 90 -0.09 -30.98 -43.95
C PHE A 90 -1.39 -31.49 -43.35
N PHE A 91 -2.19 -30.56 -42.83
CA PHE A 91 -3.49 -30.88 -42.24
C PHE A 91 -4.59 -30.09 -42.98
N PRO A 92 -5.24 -30.68 -44.00
CA PRO A 92 -6.15 -29.99 -44.89
C PRO A 92 -7.37 -29.33 -44.20
N MET A 93 -7.77 -29.85 -43.04
CA MET A 93 -8.87 -29.32 -42.27
C MET A 93 -8.70 -27.84 -41.88
N VAL A 94 -7.45 -27.36 -41.72
CA VAL A 94 -7.16 -25.94 -41.44
C VAL A 94 -7.58 -25.09 -42.64
N ASP A 95 -7.22 -25.51 -43.84
CA ASP A 95 -7.60 -24.80 -45.07
C ASP A 95 -9.11 -24.81 -45.29
N GLU A 96 -9.79 -25.92 -45.03
CA GLU A 96 -11.24 -26.05 -45.11
C GLU A 96 -11.96 -25.07 -44.14
N TYR A 97 -11.50 -24.98 -42.90
CA TYR A 97 -12.06 -24.07 -41.92
C TYR A 97 -11.74 -22.59 -42.17
N SER A 98 -10.51 -22.30 -42.63
CA SER A 98 -10.05 -20.93 -42.89
C SER A 98 -10.57 -20.37 -44.22
N GLY A 99 -10.85 -21.25 -45.14
CA GLY A 99 -11.12 -20.94 -46.55
C GLY A 99 -9.91 -20.39 -47.27
N PHE A 100 -8.71 -20.68 -46.75
CA PHE A 100 -7.43 -20.29 -47.35
C PHE A 100 -6.81 -21.52 -48.03
N GLN A 101 -6.15 -21.32 -49.16
CA GLN A 101 -5.46 -22.40 -49.87
C GLN A 101 -3.96 -22.30 -49.63
N THR A 102 -3.44 -23.18 -48.82
CA THR A 102 -2.00 -23.26 -48.54
C THR A 102 -1.25 -23.95 -49.66
N ARG A 103 -0.19 -23.34 -50.15
CA ARG A 103 0.71 -23.87 -51.22
C ARG A 103 2.12 -24.09 -50.67
N SER A 104 2.58 -23.13 -49.86
CA SER A 104 3.87 -23.21 -49.19
C SER A 104 3.74 -22.70 -47.76
N ALA A 105 4.56 -23.18 -46.85
CA ALA A 105 4.58 -22.78 -45.46
C ALA A 105 6.00 -22.71 -44.88
N LEU A 106 6.25 -21.72 -44.07
CA LEU A 106 7.41 -21.65 -43.17
C LEU A 106 6.91 -21.44 -41.76
N CYS A 107 7.30 -22.34 -40.88
CA CYS A 107 6.90 -22.28 -39.46
C CYS A 107 8.12 -22.40 -38.55
N VAL A 108 8.21 -21.49 -37.56
CA VAL A 108 9.31 -21.44 -36.60
C VAL A 108 8.78 -21.49 -35.16
N PRO A 109 9.48 -22.12 -34.23
CA PRO A 109 9.10 -22.15 -32.83
C PRO A 109 9.45 -20.81 -32.15
N MET A 110 8.58 -20.40 -31.27
CA MET A 110 8.86 -19.38 -30.26
C MET A 110 9.35 -20.08 -29.00
N VAL A 111 10.61 -19.88 -28.65
CA VAL A 111 11.26 -20.57 -27.51
C VAL A 111 11.63 -19.56 -26.44
N SER A 112 11.13 -19.77 -25.22
CA SER A 112 11.53 -19.03 -24.03
C SER A 112 12.02 -19.99 -22.97
N GLN A 113 13.20 -19.73 -22.39
CA GLN A 113 13.84 -20.54 -21.34
C GLN A 113 13.92 -22.04 -21.69
N GLY A 114 14.21 -22.33 -22.98
CA GLY A 114 14.34 -23.72 -23.47
C GLY A 114 13.03 -24.48 -23.71
N LYS A 115 11.88 -23.80 -23.54
CA LYS A 115 10.56 -24.39 -23.80
C LYS A 115 9.87 -23.67 -24.95
N VAL A 116 9.17 -24.44 -25.78
CA VAL A 116 8.34 -23.84 -26.84
C VAL A 116 7.10 -23.24 -26.19
N ILE A 117 6.90 -21.94 -26.38
CA ILE A 117 5.73 -21.19 -25.88
C ILE A 117 4.71 -20.91 -26.97
N GLY A 118 5.05 -21.19 -28.22
CA GLY A 118 4.19 -20.97 -29.37
C GLY A 118 4.94 -21.15 -30.67
N VAL A 119 4.31 -20.79 -31.78
CA VAL A 119 4.90 -20.83 -33.12
C VAL A 119 4.48 -19.60 -33.92
N ILE A 120 5.32 -19.21 -34.89
CA ILE A 120 4.97 -18.26 -35.94
C ILE A 120 4.97 -19.02 -37.26
N GLU A 121 3.85 -18.99 -37.95
CA GLU A 121 3.63 -19.61 -39.24
C GLU A 121 3.35 -18.55 -40.30
N VAL A 122 4.01 -18.64 -41.43
CA VAL A 122 3.81 -17.79 -42.61
C VAL A 122 3.51 -18.66 -43.81
N LEU A 123 2.55 -18.23 -44.62
CA LEU A 123 1.97 -19.04 -45.68
C LEU A 123 2.07 -18.31 -47.01
N ASN A 124 2.37 -19.07 -48.05
CA ASN A 124 2.39 -18.67 -49.47
C ASN A 124 3.29 -17.44 -49.73
N LYS A 125 4.57 -17.66 -49.95
CA LYS A 125 5.47 -16.61 -50.44
C LYS A 125 5.00 -16.13 -51.82
N VAL A 126 4.80 -14.83 -51.97
CA VAL A 126 4.24 -14.24 -53.21
C VAL A 126 5.20 -14.38 -54.40
N ASN A 127 6.48 -14.13 -54.16
CA ASN A 127 7.49 -14.20 -55.20
C ASN A 127 8.55 -15.26 -54.84
N GLY A 128 8.60 -16.34 -55.63
CA GLY A 128 9.58 -17.42 -55.47
C GLY A 128 9.19 -18.44 -54.40
N GLU A 129 10.15 -19.12 -53.86
CA GLU A 129 10.03 -20.14 -52.83
C GLU A 129 10.64 -19.63 -51.51
N PHE A 130 10.19 -20.19 -50.37
CA PHE A 130 10.88 -19.95 -49.11
C PHE A 130 12.27 -20.57 -49.12
N ASP A 131 13.26 -19.85 -48.56
CA ASP A 131 14.63 -20.28 -48.47
C ASP A 131 15.18 -20.25 -47.05
N THR A 132 16.47 -20.49 -46.88
CA THR A 132 17.16 -20.48 -45.60
C THR A 132 17.20 -19.11 -44.96
N ASP A 133 17.33 -18.04 -45.78
CA ASP A 133 17.39 -16.66 -45.30
C ASP A 133 16.04 -16.23 -44.74
N ASP A 134 14.93 -16.61 -45.38
CA ASP A 134 13.58 -16.44 -44.86
C ASP A 134 13.40 -17.12 -43.51
N LYS A 135 13.88 -18.37 -43.38
CA LYS A 135 13.79 -19.15 -42.14
C LYS A 135 14.60 -18.46 -41.03
N ASP A 136 15.80 -18.02 -41.29
CA ASP A 136 16.67 -17.40 -40.30
C ASP A 136 16.13 -16.01 -39.87
N LEU A 137 15.56 -15.27 -40.82
CA LEU A 137 14.86 -14.01 -40.54
C LEU A 137 13.63 -14.24 -39.65
N LEU A 138 12.76 -15.17 -40.00
CA LEU A 138 11.54 -15.46 -39.20
C LEU A 138 11.91 -15.98 -37.81
N GLN A 139 12.96 -16.81 -37.70
CA GLN A 139 13.46 -17.31 -36.41
C GLN A 139 14.01 -16.15 -35.54
N SER A 140 14.69 -15.18 -36.11
CA SER A 140 15.21 -13.99 -35.42
C SER A 140 14.05 -13.13 -34.90
N ILE A 141 13.01 -12.96 -35.71
CA ILE A 141 11.80 -12.24 -35.31
C ILE A 141 11.10 -13.01 -34.17
N ALA A 142 10.95 -14.33 -34.29
CA ALA A 142 10.32 -15.15 -33.24
C ALA A 142 11.08 -15.02 -31.90
N THR A 143 12.42 -14.99 -31.95
CA THR A 143 13.24 -14.77 -30.75
C THR A 143 13.01 -13.40 -30.14
N SER A 144 12.95 -12.35 -30.97
CA SER A 144 12.68 -10.98 -30.51
C SER A 144 11.29 -10.85 -29.89
N VAL A 145 10.30 -11.52 -30.46
CA VAL A 145 8.94 -11.58 -29.88
C VAL A 145 8.95 -12.26 -28.52
N CYS A 146 9.66 -13.39 -28.36
CA CYS A 146 9.77 -14.07 -27.07
C CYS A 146 10.38 -13.16 -26.00
N ILE A 147 11.46 -12.44 -26.31
CA ILE A 147 12.10 -11.48 -25.40
C ILE A 147 11.12 -10.37 -25.01
N ALA A 148 10.39 -9.81 -25.99
CA ALA A 148 9.42 -8.74 -25.72
C ALA A 148 8.27 -9.22 -24.82
N LEU A 149 7.76 -10.44 -25.03
CA LEU A 149 6.73 -11.06 -24.21
C LEU A 149 7.21 -11.31 -22.78
N GLU A 150 8.42 -11.85 -22.63
CA GLU A 150 9.00 -12.11 -21.31
C GLU A 150 9.23 -10.82 -20.53
N ASN A 151 9.78 -9.79 -21.17
CA ASN A 151 9.94 -8.47 -20.56
C ASN A 151 8.59 -7.85 -20.14
N ALA A 152 7.57 -7.95 -20.99
CA ALA A 152 6.23 -7.44 -20.66
C ALA A 152 5.60 -8.19 -19.47
N ARG A 153 5.81 -9.50 -19.38
CA ARG A 153 5.36 -10.33 -18.26
C ARG A 153 6.06 -9.94 -16.96
N LEU A 154 7.40 -9.88 -16.97
CA LEU A 154 8.20 -9.50 -15.81
C LEU A 154 7.85 -8.10 -15.32
N TYR A 155 7.68 -7.16 -16.24
CA TYR A 155 7.25 -5.80 -15.89
C TYR A 155 5.89 -5.80 -15.18
N LYS A 156 4.91 -6.54 -15.70
CA LYS A 156 3.59 -6.66 -15.09
C LYS A 156 3.67 -7.29 -13.69
N GLU A 157 4.45 -8.34 -13.52
CA GLU A 157 4.67 -9.00 -12.21
C GLU A 157 5.30 -8.01 -11.21
N THR A 158 6.32 -7.25 -11.64
CA THR A 158 6.98 -6.24 -10.81
C THR A 158 6.02 -5.13 -10.37
N VAL A 159 5.21 -4.60 -11.31
CA VAL A 159 4.21 -3.57 -10.98
C VAL A 159 3.19 -4.11 -9.99
N THR A 160 2.69 -5.31 -10.21
CA THR A 160 1.70 -5.93 -9.31
C THR A 160 2.27 -6.17 -7.90
N MET A 161 3.52 -6.63 -7.80
CA MET A 161 4.21 -6.78 -6.50
C MET A 161 4.38 -5.45 -5.78
N ALA A 162 4.78 -4.40 -6.50
CA ALA A 162 4.95 -3.07 -5.93
C ALA A 162 3.61 -2.46 -5.44
N GLU A 163 2.51 -2.69 -6.16
CA GLU A 163 1.16 -2.29 -5.74
C GLU A 163 0.74 -3.06 -4.48
N GLN A 164 0.95 -4.36 -4.43
CA GLN A 164 0.63 -5.18 -3.26
C GLN A 164 1.44 -4.76 -2.02
N GLU A 165 2.75 -4.53 -2.18
CA GLU A 165 3.60 -4.03 -1.09
C GLU A 165 3.09 -2.67 -0.57
N ARG A 166 2.73 -1.76 -1.48
CA ARG A 166 2.18 -0.46 -1.13
C ARG A 166 0.87 -0.57 -0.34
N ASP A 167 -0.03 -1.44 -0.78
CA ASP A 167 -1.32 -1.67 -0.11
C ASP A 167 -1.13 -2.27 1.29
N ILE A 168 -0.21 -3.23 1.43
CA ILE A 168 0.17 -3.81 2.72
C ILE A 168 0.75 -2.73 3.62
N ARG A 169 1.69 -1.92 3.14
CA ARG A 169 2.29 -0.80 3.89
C ARG A 169 1.22 0.19 4.36
N HIS A 170 0.29 0.58 3.49
CA HIS A 170 -0.84 1.45 3.85
C HIS A 170 -1.78 0.84 4.90
N MET A 171 -1.99 -0.48 4.84
CA MET A 171 -2.78 -1.18 5.84
C MET A 171 -2.08 -1.14 7.21
N PHE A 172 -0.78 -1.45 7.26
CA PHE A 172 0.00 -1.41 8.50
C PHE A 172 0.09 -0.01 9.12
N GLN A 173 0.16 1.06 8.30
CA GLN A 173 0.18 2.44 8.78
C GLN A 173 -1.07 2.87 9.55
N LYS A 174 -2.17 2.11 9.48
CA LYS A 174 -3.36 2.33 10.32
C LYS A 174 -3.17 1.84 11.75
N PHE A 175 -2.22 0.94 11.99
CA PHE A 175 -1.98 0.31 13.28
C PHE A 175 -0.63 0.69 13.90
N VAL A 176 0.35 1.06 13.06
CA VAL A 176 1.68 1.44 13.47
C VAL A 176 2.01 2.78 12.83
N PRO A 177 2.45 3.79 13.62
CA PRO A 177 2.88 5.08 13.06
C PRO A 177 3.95 4.90 11.98
N LYS A 178 3.87 5.74 10.94
CA LYS A 178 4.78 5.65 9.78
C LYS A 178 6.25 5.71 10.21
N GLU A 179 6.57 6.59 11.12
CA GLU A 179 7.92 6.83 11.64
C GLU A 179 8.49 5.59 12.34
N VAL A 180 7.63 4.84 13.04
CA VAL A 180 8.00 3.58 13.69
C VAL A 180 8.22 2.49 12.64
N LEU A 181 7.33 2.39 11.66
CA LEU A 181 7.46 1.42 10.57
C LEU A 181 8.74 1.66 9.76
N ASP A 182 9.02 2.91 9.40
CA ASP A 182 10.23 3.28 8.65
C ASP A 182 11.52 2.94 9.46
N LYS A 183 11.50 3.15 10.78
CA LYS A 183 12.61 2.74 11.67
C LYS A 183 12.79 1.23 11.70
N ILE A 184 11.71 0.46 11.87
CA ILE A 184 11.75 -1.01 11.88
C ILE A 184 12.32 -1.56 10.56
N ILE A 185 11.88 -1.02 9.42
CA ILE A 185 12.38 -1.44 8.10
C ILE A 185 13.88 -1.10 7.99
N TYR A 186 14.27 0.13 8.31
CA TYR A 186 15.66 0.57 8.24
C TYR A 186 16.58 -0.29 9.13
N ASP A 187 16.17 -0.59 10.35
CA ASP A 187 16.95 -1.40 11.28
C ASP A 187 17.06 -2.86 10.80
N SER A 188 15.98 -3.42 10.25
CA SER A 188 15.95 -4.76 9.65
C SER A 188 16.90 -4.87 8.45
N GLU A 189 16.88 -3.91 7.53
CA GLU A 189 17.75 -3.89 6.34
C GLU A 189 19.23 -3.77 6.71
N ASN A 190 19.53 -3.09 7.82
CA ASN A 190 20.90 -2.92 8.32
C ASN A 190 21.32 -4.01 9.32
N GLY A 191 20.53 -5.06 9.51
CA GLY A 191 20.84 -6.17 10.41
C GLY A 191 20.90 -5.75 11.89
N LYS A 192 20.29 -4.63 12.25
CA LYS A 192 20.20 -4.15 13.62
C LYS A 192 18.95 -4.76 14.27
N PRO A 193 19.07 -5.42 15.42
CA PRO A 193 17.90 -5.80 16.18
C PRO A 193 17.14 -4.52 16.60
N VAL A 194 15.82 -4.57 16.59
CA VAL A 194 15.00 -3.50 17.19
C VAL A 194 15.20 -3.62 18.70
N VAL A 195 16.07 -2.78 19.23
CA VAL A 195 16.47 -2.81 20.65
C VAL A 195 15.65 -1.77 21.41
N GLU A 196 15.27 -2.11 22.63
CA GLU A 196 14.70 -1.16 23.58
C GLU A 196 15.72 -0.06 23.86
N GLU A 197 15.28 1.19 23.78
CA GLU A 197 16.12 2.38 24.00
C GLU A 197 15.63 3.13 25.24
N LEU A 198 16.58 3.54 26.08
CA LEU A 198 16.30 4.49 27.16
C LEU A 198 16.28 5.91 26.58
N LYS A 199 15.13 6.57 26.69
CA LYS A 199 14.90 7.91 26.13
C LYS A 199 14.13 8.81 27.09
N THR A 200 14.45 10.10 27.07
CA THR A 200 13.59 11.11 27.69
C THR A 200 12.49 11.47 26.70
N LEU A 201 11.24 11.12 27.02
CA LEU A 201 10.07 11.42 26.23
C LEU A 201 9.11 12.34 26.99
N THR A 202 8.30 13.08 26.23
CA THR A 202 7.14 13.77 26.80
C THR A 202 5.88 12.97 26.47
N LEU A 203 5.17 12.58 27.52
CA LEU A 203 3.94 11.79 27.47
C LEU A 203 2.74 12.71 27.61
N LEU A 204 1.75 12.58 26.74
CA LEU A 204 0.49 13.27 26.82
C LEU A 204 -0.63 12.24 26.93
N ASN A 205 -1.44 12.34 27.98
CA ASN A 205 -2.64 11.51 28.13
C ASN A 205 -3.88 12.38 28.08
N ILE A 206 -4.87 11.96 27.32
CA ILE A 206 -6.19 12.59 27.17
C ILE A 206 -7.28 11.59 27.56
N ASP A 207 -8.36 12.08 28.15
CA ASP A 207 -9.48 11.24 28.60
C ASP A 207 -10.80 12.04 28.57
N ILE A 208 -11.91 11.39 28.15
CA ILE A 208 -13.24 12.01 28.12
C ILE A 208 -13.89 11.93 29.49
N ARG A 209 -14.40 13.03 30.00
CA ARG A 209 -15.03 13.10 31.30
C ARG A 209 -16.46 12.57 31.30
N GLY A 210 -16.76 11.65 32.24
CA GLY A 210 -18.10 11.11 32.40
C GLY A 210 -18.53 10.20 31.26
N PHE A 211 -17.59 9.61 30.53
CA PHE A 211 -17.85 8.79 29.35
C PHE A 211 -18.77 7.60 29.65
N SER A 212 -18.60 6.92 30.79
CA SER A 212 -19.45 5.79 31.16
C SER A 212 -20.96 6.14 31.29
N LYS A 213 -21.30 7.39 31.62
CA LYS A 213 -22.66 7.90 31.62
C LYS A 213 -23.09 8.18 30.18
N LEU A 214 -22.29 8.93 29.45
CA LEU A 214 -22.54 9.30 28.06
C LEU A 214 -22.78 8.07 27.16
N SER A 215 -21.94 7.05 27.27
CA SER A 215 -22.05 5.81 26.47
C SER A 215 -23.36 5.06 26.70
N ARG A 216 -23.88 5.06 27.94
CA ARG A 216 -25.20 4.48 28.27
C ARG A 216 -26.35 5.25 27.67
N GLU A 217 -26.24 6.59 27.63
CA GLU A 217 -27.29 7.47 27.10
C GLU A 217 -27.42 7.40 25.57
N ILE A 218 -26.31 7.32 24.85
CA ILE A 218 -26.33 7.34 23.37
C ILE A 218 -26.31 5.95 22.72
N GLY A 219 -26.00 4.88 23.48
CA GLY A 219 -25.93 3.51 23.02
C GLY A 219 -24.60 3.15 22.30
N SER A 220 -24.30 1.84 22.24
CA SER A 220 -22.95 1.33 21.86
C SER A 220 -22.47 1.75 20.47
N GLN A 221 -23.32 1.65 19.43
CA GLN A 221 -22.91 2.00 18.05
C GLN A 221 -22.60 3.49 17.89
N LYS A 222 -23.43 4.35 18.47
CA LYS A 222 -23.19 5.81 18.44
C LYS A 222 -21.96 6.16 19.27
N THR A 223 -21.70 5.45 20.37
CA THR A 223 -20.50 5.60 21.20
C THR A 223 -19.22 5.38 20.41
N VAL A 224 -19.12 4.27 19.67
CA VAL A 224 -17.94 3.99 18.82
C VAL A 224 -17.76 5.06 17.74
N SER A 225 -18.85 5.49 17.10
CA SER A 225 -18.80 6.52 16.07
C SER A 225 -18.40 7.90 16.64
N LEU A 226 -18.86 8.23 17.85
CA LEU A 226 -18.47 9.43 18.57
C LEU A 226 -16.97 9.39 18.93
N LEU A 227 -16.49 8.28 19.52
CA LEU A 227 -15.07 8.10 19.85
C LEU A 227 -14.19 8.24 18.61
N ASN A 228 -14.54 7.58 17.50
CA ASN A 228 -13.76 7.65 16.27
C ASN A 228 -13.71 9.11 15.73
N SER A 229 -14.82 9.85 15.83
CA SER A 229 -14.84 11.26 15.43
C SER A 229 -13.97 12.13 16.34
N PHE A 230 -14.02 11.91 17.65
CA PHE A 230 -13.19 12.60 18.63
C PHE A 230 -11.70 12.26 18.44
N PHE A 231 -11.36 10.99 18.35
CA PHE A 231 -9.97 10.52 18.17
C PHE A 231 -9.36 10.97 16.84
N SER A 232 -10.18 11.05 15.78
CA SER A 232 -9.70 11.55 14.48
C SER A 232 -9.19 12.98 14.57
N VAL A 233 -9.87 13.85 15.32
CA VAL A 233 -9.44 15.25 15.51
C VAL A 233 -8.26 15.32 16.49
N MET A 234 -8.37 14.70 17.66
CA MET A 234 -7.35 14.79 18.72
C MET A 234 -6.05 14.08 18.32
N GLY A 235 -6.14 12.89 17.70
CA GLY A 235 -4.99 12.21 17.14
C GLY A 235 -4.34 12.98 15.98
N GLY A 236 -5.14 13.60 15.13
CA GLY A 236 -4.64 14.48 14.08
C GLY A 236 -3.82 15.65 14.62
N ILE A 237 -4.22 16.22 15.77
CA ILE A 237 -3.44 17.27 16.44
C ILE A 237 -2.12 16.70 16.98
N VAL A 238 -2.10 15.50 17.56
CA VAL A 238 -0.86 14.85 17.99
C VAL A 238 0.13 14.75 16.82
N PHE A 239 -0.31 14.20 15.68
CA PHE A 239 0.55 14.07 14.49
C PHE A 239 1.01 15.40 13.94
N LYS A 240 0.14 16.43 13.92
CA LYS A 240 0.49 17.78 13.48
C LYS A 240 1.64 18.39 14.31
N HIS A 241 1.68 18.06 15.59
CA HIS A 241 2.74 18.48 16.52
C HIS A 241 3.86 17.45 16.70
N HIS A 242 4.10 16.59 15.70
CA HIS A 242 5.19 15.62 15.67
C HIS A 242 5.16 14.55 16.77
N GLY A 243 4.00 14.31 17.38
CA GLY A 243 3.77 13.21 18.30
C GLY A 243 3.22 11.98 17.60
N ILE A 244 3.24 10.85 18.29
CA ILE A 244 2.59 9.62 17.87
C ILE A 244 1.57 9.17 18.94
N VAL A 245 0.48 8.53 18.51
CA VAL A 245 -0.46 7.89 19.44
C VAL A 245 0.07 6.49 19.72
N ASP A 246 0.38 6.21 20.97
CA ASP A 246 0.88 4.90 21.43
C ASP A 246 -0.27 3.88 21.48
N LYS A 247 -1.29 4.19 22.27
CA LYS A 247 -2.45 3.30 22.42
C LYS A 247 -3.71 4.05 22.82
N TYR A 248 -4.85 3.49 22.43
CA TYR A 248 -6.16 3.92 22.93
C TYR A 248 -6.48 3.19 24.23
N LEU A 249 -7.03 3.91 25.21
CA LEU A 249 -7.31 3.47 26.55
C LEU A 249 -8.79 3.69 26.89
N GLY A 250 -9.65 2.95 26.21
CA GLY A 250 -11.09 3.14 26.34
C GLY A 250 -11.55 4.45 25.70
N ASP A 251 -11.83 5.45 26.51
CA ASP A 251 -12.30 6.77 26.12
C ASP A 251 -11.20 7.86 26.04
N GLY A 252 -9.95 7.42 26.07
CA GLY A 252 -8.77 8.27 25.95
C GLY A 252 -7.66 7.62 25.17
N PHE A 253 -6.51 8.27 25.09
CA PHE A 253 -5.28 7.71 24.53
C PHE A 253 -4.03 8.30 25.19
N LEU A 254 -2.96 7.52 25.08
CA LEU A 254 -1.61 7.95 25.40
C LEU A 254 -0.89 8.34 24.11
N ALA A 255 -0.26 9.51 24.09
CA ALA A 255 0.59 9.99 23.00
C ALA A 255 2.02 10.23 23.49
N LEU A 256 2.98 10.03 22.60
CA LEU A 256 4.41 10.15 22.85
C LEU A 256 5.01 11.24 21.95
N PHE A 257 5.85 12.07 22.52
CA PHE A 257 6.65 13.06 21.80
C PHE A 257 8.13 12.77 22.07
N GLY A 258 8.92 12.66 21.01
CA GLY A 258 10.33 12.23 21.06
C GLY A 258 10.57 10.78 20.66
N ALA A 259 9.54 10.06 20.20
CA ALA A 259 9.66 8.71 19.66
C ALA A 259 9.09 8.65 18.23
N PRO A 260 9.69 7.86 17.33
CA PRO A 260 10.94 7.11 17.46
C PRO A 260 12.20 8.00 17.40
N VAL A 261 12.05 9.25 16.95
CA VAL A 261 13.14 10.23 16.82
C VAL A 261 12.91 11.36 17.81
N SER A 262 13.89 11.64 18.65
CA SER A 262 13.81 12.71 19.64
C SER A 262 14.21 14.05 19.05
N SER A 263 13.54 15.10 19.52
CA SER A 263 13.81 16.50 19.22
C SER A 263 13.98 17.29 20.52
N THR A 264 14.65 18.41 20.42
CA THR A 264 14.76 19.35 21.54
C THR A 264 13.46 20.13 21.79
N GLU A 265 12.45 19.95 20.96
CA GLU A 265 11.15 20.64 21.00
C GLU A 265 9.99 19.71 21.44
N ASP A 266 10.30 18.49 21.88
CA ASP A 266 9.28 17.48 22.19
C ASP A 266 8.33 17.92 23.31
N ALA A 267 8.83 18.60 24.34
CA ALA A 267 8.00 19.13 25.41
C ALA A 267 7.13 20.30 24.94
N ASP A 268 7.69 21.20 24.13
CA ASP A 268 6.94 22.33 23.53
C ASP A 268 5.86 21.82 22.59
N ASN A 269 6.16 20.81 21.76
CA ASN A 269 5.21 20.17 20.87
C ASN A 269 4.04 19.52 21.61
N ALA A 270 4.32 18.83 22.72
CA ALA A 270 3.28 18.22 23.57
C ALA A 270 2.39 19.28 24.21
N ILE A 271 2.98 20.38 24.71
CA ILE A 271 2.23 21.51 25.28
C ILE A 271 1.37 22.17 24.20
N ALA A 272 1.92 22.45 23.03
CA ALA A 272 1.21 23.03 21.89
C ALA A 272 0.05 22.15 21.44
N ALA A 273 0.25 20.83 21.35
CA ALA A 273 -0.81 19.87 21.06
C ALA A 273 -1.94 19.95 22.08
N GLY A 274 -1.63 19.94 23.38
CA GLY A 274 -2.61 20.05 24.44
C GLY A 274 -3.43 21.35 24.37
N VAL A 275 -2.77 22.47 24.08
CA VAL A 275 -3.45 23.77 23.88
C VAL A 275 -4.39 23.73 22.67
N GLU A 276 -3.92 23.22 21.53
CA GLU A 276 -4.74 23.13 20.31
C GLU A 276 -5.94 22.18 20.50
N MET A 277 -5.76 21.07 21.20
CA MET A 277 -6.86 20.15 21.57
C MET A 277 -7.95 20.90 22.37
N LYS A 278 -7.54 21.67 23.39
CA LYS A 278 -8.48 22.45 24.20
C LYS A 278 -9.21 23.50 23.36
N GLN A 279 -8.53 24.21 22.48
CA GLN A 279 -9.12 25.20 21.59
C GLN A 279 -10.08 24.58 20.57
N SER A 280 -9.78 23.37 20.10
CA SER A 280 -10.60 22.64 19.12
C SER A 280 -11.88 22.03 19.74
N LEU A 281 -11.95 21.87 21.06
CA LEU A 281 -13.03 21.16 21.75
C LEU A 281 -14.41 21.74 21.45
N ASP A 282 -14.54 23.07 21.40
CA ASP A 282 -15.83 23.71 21.10
C ASP A 282 -16.33 23.39 19.69
N ALA A 283 -15.42 23.38 18.71
CA ALA A 283 -15.75 23.00 17.34
C ALA A 283 -16.13 21.52 17.23
N VAL A 284 -15.39 20.65 17.91
CA VAL A 284 -15.68 19.22 18.03
C VAL A 284 -17.05 19.02 18.67
N ASN A 285 -17.34 19.67 19.77
CA ASN A 285 -18.63 19.54 20.47
C ASN A 285 -19.81 20.01 19.59
N ARG A 286 -19.68 21.10 18.85
CA ARG A 286 -20.72 21.53 17.88
C ARG A 286 -20.99 20.45 16.82
N PHE A 287 -19.96 19.73 16.37
CA PHE A 287 -20.12 18.61 15.44
C PHE A 287 -20.77 17.40 16.10
N LEU A 288 -20.29 16.99 17.30
CA LEU A 288 -20.82 15.85 18.04
C LEU A 288 -22.28 16.05 18.44
N GLU A 289 -22.64 17.27 18.87
CA GLU A 289 -24.02 17.62 19.22
C GLU A 289 -24.96 17.45 18.03
N ARG A 290 -24.57 17.97 16.87
CA ARG A 290 -25.38 17.85 15.63
C ARG A 290 -25.54 16.41 15.17
N LYS A 291 -24.49 15.58 15.32
CA LYS A 291 -24.47 14.21 14.78
C LYS A 291 -24.98 13.18 15.76
N PHE A 292 -24.74 13.34 17.05
CA PHE A 292 -25.01 12.36 18.09
C PHE A 292 -25.91 12.85 19.21
N GLY A 293 -26.21 14.15 19.27
CA GLY A 293 -26.97 14.78 20.35
C GLY A 293 -26.20 14.79 21.68
N ALA A 294 -24.87 14.86 21.61
CA ALA A 294 -24.01 14.73 22.77
C ALA A 294 -22.77 15.62 22.67
N SER A 295 -22.30 16.11 23.80
CA SER A 295 -21.07 16.86 23.93
C SER A 295 -20.12 16.19 24.94
N VAL A 296 -18.84 16.44 24.82
CA VAL A 296 -17.81 15.86 25.66
C VAL A 296 -17.01 16.92 26.40
N ARG A 297 -16.54 16.58 27.58
CA ARG A 297 -15.50 17.31 28.30
C ARG A 297 -14.28 16.42 28.37
N MET A 298 -13.09 16.99 28.37
CA MET A 298 -11.84 16.23 28.41
C MET A 298 -10.89 16.76 29.49
N GLY A 299 -9.98 15.91 29.91
CA GLY A 299 -8.82 16.31 30.72
C GLY A 299 -7.57 15.89 29.95
N ILE A 300 -6.51 16.70 30.08
CA ILE A 300 -5.20 16.44 29.45
C ILE A 300 -4.15 16.51 30.56
N SER A 301 -3.25 15.54 30.55
CA SER A 301 -2.07 15.54 31.43
C SER A 301 -0.80 15.36 30.59
N ILE A 302 0.26 16.07 30.96
CA ILE A 302 1.53 16.03 30.24
C ILE A 302 2.67 15.85 31.27
N HIS A 303 3.52 14.87 31.03
CA HIS A 303 4.69 14.59 31.85
C HIS A 303 5.91 14.24 31.02
N THR A 304 7.09 14.77 31.37
CA THR A 304 8.36 14.46 30.71
C THR A 304 9.25 13.65 31.66
N GLY A 305 9.81 12.56 31.17
CA GLY A 305 10.72 11.73 31.95
C GLY A 305 11.39 10.64 31.12
N GLU A 306 12.31 9.95 31.76
CA GLU A 306 13.09 8.87 31.14
C GLU A 306 12.29 7.57 31.17
N VAL A 307 12.11 6.95 29.98
CA VAL A 307 11.38 5.71 29.76
C VAL A 307 12.18 4.78 28.86
N VAL A 308 11.90 3.48 28.97
CA VAL A 308 12.31 2.51 27.96
C VAL A 308 11.25 2.49 26.87
N VAL A 309 11.65 2.75 25.63
CA VAL A 309 10.78 2.70 24.44
C VAL A 309 11.28 1.63 23.48
N GLY A 310 10.39 0.83 22.95
CA GLY A 310 10.73 -0.24 22.01
C GLY A 310 9.58 -1.21 21.78
N ASN A 311 9.90 -2.33 21.14
CA ASN A 311 8.97 -3.42 20.92
C ASN A 311 8.87 -4.29 22.18
N ILE A 312 7.72 -4.26 22.83
CA ILE A 312 7.48 -4.94 24.09
C ILE A 312 6.36 -5.96 23.91
N GLY A 313 6.63 -7.21 24.28
CA GLY A 313 5.66 -8.28 24.13
C GLY A 313 6.33 -9.64 23.90
N PHE A 314 5.67 -10.51 23.19
CA PHE A 314 6.21 -11.80 22.77
C PHE A 314 6.13 -11.95 21.24
N GLU A 315 6.85 -12.91 20.67
CA GLU A 315 7.08 -13.06 19.22
C GLU A 315 5.83 -12.93 18.34
N GLN A 316 4.68 -13.42 18.81
CA GLN A 316 3.41 -13.36 18.06
C GLN A 316 2.62 -12.05 18.27
N LYS A 317 2.95 -11.26 19.31
CA LYS A 317 2.28 -10.00 19.65
C LYS A 317 3.24 -9.06 20.34
N MET A 318 3.72 -8.08 19.60
CA MET A 318 4.55 -6.99 20.11
C MET A 318 3.84 -5.65 19.88
N ASP A 319 3.96 -4.76 20.84
CA ASP A 319 3.51 -3.37 20.72
C ASP A 319 4.76 -2.47 20.82
N TYR A 320 4.90 -1.52 19.92
CA TYR A 320 5.88 -0.45 20.08
C TYR A 320 5.34 0.54 21.10
N THR A 321 5.90 0.53 22.29
CA THR A 321 5.34 1.26 23.43
C THR A 321 6.43 1.68 24.43
N VAL A 322 6.02 2.29 25.53
CA VAL A 322 6.90 2.80 26.60
C VAL A 322 6.62 2.15 27.94
N ILE A 323 7.68 1.93 28.71
CA ILE A 323 7.63 1.47 30.10
C ILE A 323 8.50 2.38 30.97
N GLY A 324 8.00 2.71 32.16
CA GLY A 324 8.74 3.48 33.17
C GLY A 324 7.82 4.22 34.12
N ASP A 325 8.40 4.78 35.21
CA ASP A 325 7.68 5.61 36.18
C ASP A 325 6.96 6.81 35.54
N PRO A 326 7.50 7.47 34.51
CA PRO A 326 6.79 8.57 33.83
C PRO A 326 5.43 8.19 33.28
N VAL A 327 5.22 6.93 32.85
CA VAL A 327 3.92 6.45 32.39
C VAL A 327 2.92 6.45 33.54
N ASN A 328 3.32 5.95 34.71
CA ASN A 328 2.48 5.97 35.89
C ASN A 328 2.18 7.40 36.35
N THR A 329 3.21 8.27 36.29
CA THR A 329 3.07 9.69 36.66
C THR A 329 2.05 10.42 35.79
N VAL A 330 2.07 10.24 34.45
CA VAL A 330 1.10 10.89 33.58
C VAL A 330 -0.34 10.42 33.85
N PHE A 331 -0.54 9.14 34.20
CA PHE A 331 -1.86 8.63 34.57
C PHE A 331 -2.34 9.14 35.95
N ARG A 332 -1.42 9.34 36.91
CA ARG A 332 -1.75 9.99 38.19
C ARG A 332 -2.17 11.44 37.98
N LEU A 333 -1.43 12.19 37.15
CA LEU A 333 -1.82 13.54 36.75
C LEU A 333 -3.19 13.53 36.03
N GLN A 334 -3.47 12.55 35.19
CA GLN A 334 -4.75 12.40 34.51
C GLN A 334 -5.90 12.26 35.51
N ASN A 335 -5.71 11.51 36.57
CA ASN A 335 -6.71 11.39 37.64
C ASN A 335 -6.99 12.74 38.32
N LEU A 336 -5.94 13.54 38.55
CA LEU A 336 -6.09 14.86 39.14
C LEU A 336 -6.88 15.82 38.26
N THR A 337 -6.80 15.70 36.92
CA THR A 337 -7.57 16.54 36.00
C THR A 337 -9.10 16.41 36.19
N LYS A 338 -9.58 15.39 36.95
CA LYS A 338 -11.01 15.25 37.27
C LYS A 338 -11.57 16.46 38.05
N SER A 339 -10.72 17.13 38.82
CA SER A 339 -11.05 18.35 39.56
C SER A 339 -10.93 19.61 38.70
N PHE A 340 -10.41 19.50 37.46
CA PHE A 340 -10.16 20.58 36.52
C PHE A 340 -10.79 20.26 35.17
N PRO A 341 -12.12 20.36 35.02
CA PRO A 341 -12.81 20.05 33.76
C PRO A 341 -12.25 20.93 32.63
N ASN A 342 -11.86 20.30 31.53
CA ASN A 342 -11.21 20.93 30.39
C ASN A 342 -9.86 21.59 30.71
N GLY A 343 -9.21 21.24 31.87
CA GLY A 343 -7.90 21.70 32.26
C GLY A 343 -6.79 20.88 31.61
N ILE A 344 -5.64 21.49 31.45
CA ILE A 344 -4.40 20.82 31.03
C ILE A 344 -3.45 20.88 32.22
N LEU A 345 -3.06 19.72 32.74
CA LEU A 345 -2.10 19.62 33.84
C LEU A 345 -0.74 19.19 33.33
N ILE A 346 0.28 19.90 33.73
CA ILE A 346 1.66 19.60 33.39
C ILE A 346 2.51 19.41 34.63
N SER A 347 3.49 18.52 34.59
CA SER A 347 4.46 18.35 35.65
C SER A 347 5.57 19.43 35.60
N GLU A 348 6.27 19.62 36.72
CA GLU A 348 7.46 20.42 36.78
C GLU A 348 8.54 19.98 35.77
N ASN A 349 8.72 18.68 35.61
CA ASN A 349 9.64 18.12 34.63
C ASN A 349 9.34 18.59 33.19
N THR A 350 8.06 18.61 32.81
CA THR A 350 7.65 19.10 31.50
C THR A 350 7.91 20.60 31.33
N LEU A 351 7.64 21.38 32.39
CA LEU A 351 7.92 22.81 32.40
C LEU A 351 9.40 23.12 32.28
N GLN A 352 10.25 22.30 32.91
CA GLN A 352 11.71 22.45 32.84
C GLN A 352 12.28 22.00 31.48
N ALA A 353 11.67 21.00 30.85
CA ALA A 353 12.09 20.50 29.55
C ALA A 353 11.64 21.41 28.38
N ALA A 354 10.58 22.19 28.56
CA ALA A 354 10.09 23.11 27.55
C ALA A 354 11.05 24.31 27.39
N ARG A 355 11.31 24.67 26.15
CA ARG A 355 12.09 25.88 25.78
C ARG A 355 11.26 27.15 25.90
N THR A 356 9.99 27.04 25.57
CA THR A 356 9.03 28.12 25.77
C THR A 356 8.63 28.18 27.24
N ARG A 357 8.27 29.34 27.71
CA ARG A 357 7.68 29.49 29.06
C ARG A 357 6.17 29.67 28.91
N PRO A 358 5.41 28.57 29.02
CA PRO A 358 3.96 28.67 28.98
C PRO A 358 3.43 29.41 30.21
N ASP A 359 2.28 30.04 30.07
CA ASP A 359 1.59 30.68 31.18
C ASP A 359 0.94 29.57 32.06
N VAL A 360 1.35 29.47 33.32
CA VAL A 360 0.94 28.38 34.19
C VAL A 360 0.56 28.87 35.59
N GLY A 361 -0.39 28.18 36.21
CA GLY A 361 -0.73 28.34 37.64
C GLY A 361 -0.32 27.10 38.44
N GLU A 362 0.44 27.27 39.50
CA GLU A 362 0.82 26.18 40.43
C GLU A 362 -0.44 25.65 41.14
N ILE A 363 -0.63 24.34 41.14
CA ILE A 363 -1.73 23.68 41.84
C ILE A 363 -1.24 23.15 43.18
N LYS A 364 -1.96 23.49 44.26
CA LYS A 364 -1.74 22.86 45.55
C LYS A 364 -2.40 21.48 45.57
N ILE A 365 -1.58 20.45 45.74
CA ILE A 365 -2.01 19.05 45.84
C ILE A 365 -2.00 18.61 47.30
N SER A 366 -2.81 17.56 47.58
CA SER A 366 -2.83 16.96 48.94
C SER A 366 -1.50 16.24 49.24
N SER A 367 -1.18 16.10 50.52
CA SER A 367 0.02 15.43 51.01
C SER A 367 0.18 13.98 50.50
N ASP A 368 -0.95 13.28 50.32
CA ASP A 368 -0.95 11.90 49.85
C ASP A 368 -0.66 11.83 48.36
N LEU A 369 -1.22 12.74 47.57
CA LEU A 369 -0.96 12.83 46.15
C LEU A 369 0.46 13.36 45.88
N ASP A 370 0.95 14.24 46.71
CA ASP A 370 2.36 14.72 46.67
C ASP A 370 3.35 13.57 46.81
N LYS A 371 3.10 12.65 47.77
CA LYS A 371 3.90 11.41 47.90
C LYS A 371 3.81 10.52 46.67
N GLU A 372 2.61 10.32 46.14
CA GLU A 372 2.39 9.52 44.92
C GLU A 372 3.08 10.10 43.69
N LEU A 373 3.19 11.41 43.60
CA LEU A 373 3.89 12.11 42.52
C LEU A 373 5.38 12.32 42.82
N GLY A 374 5.87 11.80 43.97
CA GLY A 374 7.28 11.89 44.36
C GLY A 374 7.75 13.31 44.63
N GLY A 375 6.90 14.16 45.22
CA GLY A 375 7.20 15.54 45.55
C GLY A 375 7.31 16.52 44.35
N ARG A 376 6.81 16.10 43.19
CA ARG A 376 6.83 16.89 41.95
C ARG A 376 5.70 17.91 41.97
N LYS A 377 6.03 19.15 41.66
CA LYS A 377 5.02 20.21 41.49
C LYS A 377 4.18 19.99 40.24
N VAL A 378 2.93 20.36 40.33
CA VAL A 378 1.92 20.28 39.26
C VAL A 378 1.43 21.65 38.92
N PHE A 379 1.24 21.91 37.64
CA PHE A 379 0.80 23.20 37.14
C PHE A 379 -0.42 23.02 36.22
N GLU A 380 -1.37 23.93 36.29
CA GLU A 380 -2.39 24.06 35.28
C GLU A 380 -1.92 25.01 34.18
N LEU A 381 -2.03 24.59 32.93
CA LEU A 381 -1.70 25.41 31.78
C LEU A 381 -2.82 26.41 31.52
N LEU A 382 -2.51 27.70 31.61
CA LEU A 382 -3.44 28.81 31.37
C LEU A 382 -3.40 29.15 29.86
N ALA A 383 -4.36 28.63 29.08
CA ALA A 383 -4.40 28.90 27.66
C ALA A 383 -4.70 30.38 27.37
N ARG A 384 -3.79 31.11 26.73
CA ARG A 384 -4.10 32.42 26.17
C ARG A 384 -5.19 32.27 25.12
N LYS A 385 -6.24 33.11 25.14
CA LYS A 385 -7.23 33.20 24.06
C LYS A 385 -6.51 33.66 22.79
N THR A 386 -6.22 32.76 21.88
CA THR A 386 -5.80 33.11 20.52
C THR A 386 -7.02 33.10 19.58
N ASP A 387 -7.19 34.21 18.86
CA ASP A 387 -8.36 34.48 18.02
C ASP A 387 -8.28 33.79 16.64
N LYS A 388 -8.27 32.49 16.56
CA LYS A 388 -8.62 31.80 15.28
C LYS A 388 -9.13 30.39 15.51
N PRO A 389 -10.40 30.10 15.22
CA PRO A 389 -10.91 28.73 15.27
C PRO A 389 -10.42 27.89 14.07
N TYR A 390 -10.09 26.65 14.35
CA TYR A 390 -9.77 25.64 13.34
C TYR A 390 -11.05 25.27 12.57
N VAL A 391 -11.01 25.33 11.24
CA VAL A 391 -12.11 24.89 10.38
C VAL A 391 -11.97 23.39 10.12
N VAL A 392 -12.86 22.60 10.67
CA VAL A 392 -12.98 21.16 10.36
C VAL A 392 -13.49 21.05 8.91
N ALA A 393 -12.64 20.61 7.99
CA ALA A 393 -13.06 20.25 6.65
C ALA A 393 -13.95 18.99 6.74
N ALA A 394 -15.19 19.12 6.25
CA ALA A 394 -16.09 17.99 6.14
C ALA A 394 -15.58 17.07 5.00
N SER A 395 -15.28 15.80 5.34
CA SER A 395 -15.03 14.70 4.39
C SER A 395 -16.28 13.82 4.31
#